data_814f1b8ad5ba0355a47b177af0ed393e
#
_entry.id   814f1b8ad5ba0355a47b177af0ed393e
#
_cell.length_a   1.000
_cell.length_b   1.000
_cell.length_c   1.000
_cell.angle_alpha   90.00
_cell.angle_beta   90.00
_cell.angle_gamma   90.00
#
_symmetry.space_group_name_H-M   'P 1'
#
loop_
_entity.id
_entity.type
_entity.pdbx_description
1 polymer ?
#
loop_
_entity_poly.entity_id
_entity_poly.type
_entity_poly.pdbx_seq_one_letter_code
_entity_poly.pdbx_strand_id
1 'polypeptide(L)'
;MKTFLSILMIPALSSIGFAAKDGWLDDYEKAKTQAKAENKKILLDFTGSDWCGWCKKLDAEVFSQQEWKDYAAKHLVLVEVDFPKRTQLPEATKKQNEELAKKFGIQGYPTIVITSFSGTKKGELGYVEGGPEAFIKALKKAD
;
A
#
# COMPACT_ATOMS: atom_id res chain seq x y z
N MET A 1 24.06 -47.53 25.66
CA MET A 1 23.66 -47.07 24.31
C MET A 1 23.24 -45.61 24.43
N LYS A 2 24.09 -44.69 23.96
CA LYS A 2 23.79 -43.22 23.98
C LYS A 2 23.31 -42.84 22.61
N THR A 3 22.04 -42.55 22.47
CA THR A 3 21.40 -42.06 21.24
C THR A 3 21.69 -40.57 21.10
N PHE A 4 22.53 -40.21 20.14
CA PHE A 4 22.73 -38.80 19.74
C PHE A 4 21.56 -38.36 18.86
N LEU A 5 20.77 -37.48 19.38
CA LEU A 5 19.71 -36.80 18.63
C LEU A 5 20.34 -35.63 17.84
N SER A 6 20.59 -35.82 16.54
CA SER A 6 21.05 -34.75 15.65
C SER A 6 19.94 -33.80 15.39
N ILE A 7 20.02 -32.62 15.97
CA ILE A 7 19.12 -31.49 15.66
C ILE A 7 19.55 -30.90 14.32
N LEU A 8 18.77 -31.14 13.28
CA LEU A 8 18.95 -30.50 11.97
C LEU A 8 18.56 -29.06 12.08
N MET A 9 19.53 -28.18 12.13
CA MET A 9 19.34 -26.73 12.12
C MET A 9 19.05 -26.29 10.67
N ILE A 10 17.77 -26.03 10.35
CA ILE A 10 17.36 -25.47 9.05
C ILE A 10 17.71 -23.98 9.09
N PRO A 11 18.57 -23.49 8.18
CA PRO A 11 18.80 -22.04 8.11
C PRO A 11 17.53 -21.34 7.61
N ALA A 12 16.99 -20.47 8.44
CA ALA A 12 15.93 -19.57 8.01
C ALA A 12 16.50 -18.67 6.90
N LEU A 13 16.05 -18.85 5.67
CA LEU A 13 16.28 -17.89 4.59
C LEU A 13 15.58 -16.60 5.00
N SER A 14 16.36 -15.65 5.50
CA SER A 14 15.90 -14.27 5.64
C SER A 14 15.72 -13.72 4.25
N SER A 15 14.48 -13.71 3.76
CA SER A 15 14.12 -12.92 2.59
C SER A 15 14.34 -11.46 2.95
N ILE A 16 15.33 -10.82 2.33
CA ILE A 16 15.52 -9.37 2.36
C ILE A 16 14.38 -8.80 1.53
N GLY A 17 13.23 -8.63 2.16
CA GLY A 17 12.13 -7.89 1.58
C GLY A 17 12.51 -6.41 1.60
N PHE A 18 12.40 -5.74 0.47
CA PHE A 18 12.33 -4.30 0.45
C PHE A 18 11.15 -3.91 1.34
N ALA A 19 11.44 -3.21 2.45
CA ALA A 19 10.42 -2.84 3.41
C ALA A 19 9.47 -1.82 2.78
N ALA A 20 8.22 -2.21 2.62
CA ALA A 20 7.16 -1.25 2.39
C ALA A 20 7.15 -0.22 3.53
N LYS A 21 6.69 1.00 3.24
CA LYS A 21 6.46 2.06 4.21
C LYS A 21 5.65 1.52 5.40
N ASP A 22 6.01 1.92 6.62
CA ASP A 22 5.38 1.44 7.85
C ASP A 22 3.85 1.55 7.83
N GLY A 23 3.16 0.42 8.05
CA GLY A 23 1.71 0.32 7.98
C GLY A 23 1.14 0.14 6.56
N TRP A 24 2.00 0.05 5.54
CA TRP A 24 1.62 -0.16 4.15
C TRP A 24 2.10 -1.52 3.64
N LEU A 25 1.32 -2.11 2.77
CA LEU A 25 1.69 -3.32 2.03
C LEU A 25 2.13 -2.93 0.60
N ASP A 26 2.91 -3.78 -0.01
CA ASP A 26 3.31 -3.71 -1.42
C ASP A 26 2.78 -4.88 -2.26
N ASP A 27 2.04 -5.78 -1.63
CA ASP A 27 1.43 -6.97 -2.21
C ASP A 27 -0.10 -6.88 -2.12
N TYR A 28 -0.73 -6.73 -3.28
CA TYR A 28 -2.19 -6.54 -3.35
C TYR A 28 -2.99 -7.80 -2.98
N GLU A 29 -2.48 -9.00 -3.28
CA GLU A 29 -3.16 -10.25 -2.90
C GLU A 29 -3.16 -10.42 -1.38
N LYS A 30 -2.04 -10.11 -0.71
CA LYS A 30 -1.97 -10.07 0.76
C LYS A 30 -2.94 -9.03 1.32
N ALA A 31 -3.01 -7.86 0.70
CA ALA A 31 -3.94 -6.80 1.12
C ALA A 31 -5.40 -7.25 1.03
N LYS A 32 -5.80 -7.93 -0.04
CA LYS A 32 -7.16 -8.49 -0.18
C LYS A 32 -7.47 -9.53 0.89
N THR A 33 -6.52 -10.41 1.17
CA THR A 33 -6.65 -11.43 2.23
C THR A 33 -6.83 -10.78 3.60
N GLN A 34 -6.00 -9.80 3.93
CA GLN A 34 -6.09 -9.06 5.19
C GLN A 34 -7.39 -8.26 5.28
N ALA A 35 -7.75 -7.53 4.23
CA ALA A 35 -8.97 -6.73 4.20
C ALA A 35 -10.24 -7.57 4.38
N LYS A 36 -10.27 -8.76 3.77
CA LYS A 36 -11.36 -9.71 3.97
C LYS A 36 -11.44 -10.21 5.41
N ALA A 37 -10.32 -10.59 6.00
CA ALA A 37 -10.26 -11.05 7.39
C ALA A 37 -10.68 -9.97 8.40
N GLU A 38 -10.34 -8.71 8.12
CA GLU A 38 -10.63 -7.56 9.00
C GLU A 38 -11.91 -6.80 8.62
N ASN A 39 -12.59 -7.21 7.55
CA ASN A 39 -13.77 -6.55 6.98
C ASN A 39 -13.51 -5.05 6.70
N LYS A 40 -12.40 -4.77 6.04
CA LYS A 40 -11.95 -3.41 5.67
C LYS A 40 -11.95 -3.21 4.17
N LYS A 41 -11.96 -1.96 3.74
CA LYS A 41 -11.66 -1.56 2.37
C LYS A 41 -10.15 -1.45 2.18
N ILE A 42 -9.73 -1.44 0.91
CA ILE A 42 -8.33 -1.28 0.53
C ILE A 42 -8.18 0.11 -0.09
N LEU A 43 -7.16 0.82 0.35
CA LEU A 43 -6.71 2.05 -0.28
C LEU A 43 -5.39 1.78 -1.00
N LEU A 44 -5.37 2.00 -2.31
CA LEU A 44 -4.18 1.89 -3.14
C LEU A 44 -3.66 3.30 -3.44
N ASP A 45 -2.42 3.57 -3.09
CA ASP A 45 -1.71 4.80 -3.42
C ASP A 45 -0.80 4.56 -4.63
N PHE A 46 -1.27 4.99 -5.81
CA PHE A 46 -0.45 4.99 -7.03
C PHE A 46 0.46 6.21 -6.99
N THR A 47 1.74 5.97 -6.79
CA THR A 47 2.73 7.00 -6.45
C THR A 47 4.03 6.87 -7.24
N GLY A 48 4.75 7.98 -7.33
CA GLY A 48 6.15 8.02 -7.77
C GLY A 48 7.02 8.48 -6.61
N SER A 49 7.36 7.58 -5.70
CA SER A 49 7.94 7.89 -4.38
C SER A 49 9.23 8.70 -4.41
N ASP A 50 10.06 8.52 -5.44
CA ASP A 50 11.36 9.18 -5.54
C ASP A 50 11.42 10.35 -6.53
N TRP A 51 10.35 10.64 -7.26
CA TRP A 51 10.34 11.70 -8.29
C TRP A 51 9.10 12.60 -8.32
N CYS A 52 7.96 12.13 -7.81
CA CYS A 52 6.69 12.87 -7.91
C CYS A 52 6.53 13.87 -6.75
N GLY A 53 6.62 15.17 -7.05
CA GLY A 53 6.51 16.22 -6.04
C GLY A 53 5.18 16.24 -5.29
N TRP A 54 4.06 16.08 -5.99
CA TRP A 54 2.73 16.03 -5.38
C TRP A 54 2.50 14.78 -4.52
N CYS A 55 3.13 13.64 -4.90
CA CYS A 55 3.09 12.42 -4.10
C CYS A 55 3.84 12.61 -2.78
N LYS A 56 5.02 13.23 -2.83
CA LYS A 56 5.80 13.57 -1.63
C LYS A 56 5.06 14.54 -0.72
N LYS A 57 4.37 15.52 -1.32
CA LYS A 57 3.55 16.49 -0.59
C LYS A 57 2.38 15.79 0.12
N LEU A 58 1.65 14.91 -0.57
CA LEU A 58 0.57 14.13 0.03
C LEU A 58 1.08 13.24 1.18
N ASP A 59 2.22 12.62 1.00
CA ASP A 59 2.85 11.80 2.05
C ASP A 59 3.19 12.65 3.29
N ALA A 60 3.82 13.80 3.10
CA ALA A 60 4.20 14.70 4.19
C ALA A 60 2.99 15.32 4.91
N GLU A 61 1.99 15.75 4.17
CA GLU A 61 0.84 16.48 4.73
C GLU A 61 -0.26 15.58 5.28
N VAL A 62 -0.37 14.34 4.80
CA VAL A 62 -1.43 13.41 5.16
C VAL A 62 -0.88 12.09 5.72
N PHE A 63 -0.22 11.29 4.90
CA PHE A 63 0.08 9.90 5.25
C PHE A 63 1.09 9.73 6.39
N SER A 64 2.00 10.69 6.59
CA SER A 64 2.93 10.71 7.72
C SER A 64 2.32 11.24 9.02
N GLN A 65 1.14 11.82 8.98
CA GLN A 65 0.47 12.41 10.13
C GLN A 65 -0.21 11.37 11.01
N GLN A 66 -0.14 11.53 12.33
CA GLN A 66 -0.70 10.56 13.29
C GLN A 66 -2.21 10.40 13.15
N GLU A 67 -2.93 11.49 12.89
CA GLU A 67 -4.38 11.46 12.68
C GLU A 67 -4.79 10.54 11.52
N TRP A 68 -4.05 10.61 10.41
CA TRP A 68 -4.26 9.69 9.29
C TRP A 68 -3.94 8.25 9.68
N LYS A 69 -2.80 8.02 10.33
CA LYS A 69 -2.38 6.67 10.73
C LYS A 69 -3.41 6.00 11.64
N ASP A 70 -3.98 6.75 12.58
CA ASP A 70 -5.00 6.26 13.49
C ASP A 70 -6.30 5.91 12.76
N TYR A 71 -6.74 6.77 11.84
CA TYR A 71 -7.90 6.51 11.00
C TYR A 71 -7.70 5.28 10.10
N ALA A 72 -6.60 5.22 9.39
CA ALA A 72 -6.29 4.15 8.47
C ALA A 72 -6.18 2.79 9.18
N ALA A 73 -5.55 2.73 10.35
CA ALA A 73 -5.43 1.51 11.14
C ALA A 73 -6.79 0.90 11.51
N LYS A 74 -7.81 1.74 11.71
CA LYS A 74 -9.16 1.29 12.07
C LYS A 74 -10.00 0.89 10.85
N HIS A 75 -9.83 1.53 9.71
CA HIS A 75 -10.79 1.49 8.60
C HIS A 75 -10.26 0.89 7.31
N LEU A 76 -8.96 0.88 7.10
CA LEU A 76 -8.36 0.58 5.81
C LEU A 76 -7.22 -0.43 5.91
N VAL A 77 -7.00 -1.14 4.81
CA VAL A 77 -5.74 -1.80 4.49
C VAL A 77 -5.06 -0.96 3.42
N LEU A 78 -3.81 -0.56 3.66
CA LEU A 78 -3.07 0.36 2.80
C LEU A 78 -2.10 -0.38 1.90
N VAL A 79 -2.11 -0.05 0.61
CA VAL A 79 -1.20 -0.60 -0.41
C VAL A 79 -0.49 0.53 -1.12
N GLU A 80 0.84 0.51 -1.08
CA GLU A 80 1.67 1.39 -1.89
C GLU A 80 1.92 0.74 -3.25
N VAL A 81 1.46 1.40 -4.31
CA VAL A 81 1.69 0.99 -5.70
C VAL A 81 2.66 1.99 -6.33
N ASP A 82 3.94 1.73 -6.11
CA ASP A 82 5.01 2.65 -6.47
C ASP A 82 5.55 2.44 -7.89
N PHE A 83 5.91 3.56 -8.54
CA PHE A 83 6.56 3.62 -9.86
C PHE A 83 7.85 4.43 -9.75
N PRO A 84 8.86 3.94 -9.03
CA PRO A 84 10.11 4.67 -8.83
C PRO A 84 10.92 4.76 -10.11
N LYS A 85 11.72 5.83 -10.23
CA LYS A 85 12.67 6.04 -11.35
C LYS A 85 14.12 5.78 -10.98
N ARG A 86 14.46 5.94 -9.70
CA ARG A 86 15.83 5.81 -9.19
C ARG A 86 16.08 4.53 -8.41
N THR A 87 15.02 3.92 -7.90
CA THR A 87 15.05 2.65 -7.14
C THR A 87 14.47 1.56 -8.00
N GLN A 88 15.04 0.36 -7.94
CA GLN A 88 14.48 -0.82 -8.61
C GLN A 88 13.60 -1.60 -7.65
N LEU A 89 12.41 -1.95 -8.11
CA LEU A 89 11.53 -2.89 -7.43
C LEU A 89 11.82 -4.33 -7.88
N PRO A 90 11.51 -5.33 -7.04
CA PRO A 90 11.44 -6.72 -7.50
C PRO A 90 10.55 -6.85 -8.74
N GLU A 91 10.92 -7.69 -9.71
CA GLU A 91 10.16 -7.84 -10.95
C GLU A 91 8.69 -8.22 -10.73
N ALA A 92 8.41 -9.06 -9.75
CA ALA A 92 7.04 -9.44 -9.41
C ALA A 92 6.21 -8.23 -8.94
N THR A 93 6.79 -7.36 -8.12
CA THR A 93 6.15 -6.13 -7.63
C THR A 93 5.94 -5.14 -8.76
N LYS A 94 6.94 -4.94 -9.61
CA LYS A 94 6.84 -4.07 -10.78
C LYS A 94 5.72 -4.51 -11.72
N LYS A 95 5.67 -5.80 -12.05
CA LYS A 95 4.62 -6.38 -12.88
C LYS A 95 3.23 -6.18 -12.27
N GLN A 96 3.06 -6.49 -10.98
CA GLN A 96 1.82 -6.25 -10.27
C GLN A 96 1.37 -4.79 -10.37
N ASN A 97 2.30 -3.84 -10.12
CA ASN A 97 1.99 -2.42 -10.13
C ASN A 97 1.57 -1.93 -11.52
N GLU A 98 2.22 -2.40 -12.58
CA GLU A 98 1.84 -2.12 -13.96
C GLU A 98 0.44 -2.68 -14.30
N GLU A 99 0.15 -3.90 -13.88
CA GLU A 99 -1.17 -4.54 -14.07
C GLU A 99 -2.28 -3.79 -13.32
N LEU A 100 -2.01 -3.36 -12.08
CA LEU A 100 -2.95 -2.57 -11.29
C LEU A 100 -3.21 -1.19 -11.90
N ALA A 101 -2.17 -0.50 -12.37
CA ALA A 101 -2.32 0.77 -13.05
C ALA A 101 -3.17 0.66 -14.31
N LYS A 102 -2.98 -0.40 -15.09
CA LYS A 102 -3.79 -0.70 -16.27
C LYS A 102 -5.24 -1.02 -15.88
N LYS A 103 -5.43 -1.88 -14.89
CA LYS A 103 -6.75 -2.28 -14.39
C LYS A 103 -7.61 -1.11 -13.95
N PHE A 104 -7.02 -0.16 -13.23
CA PHE A 104 -7.73 1.00 -12.70
C PHE A 104 -7.64 2.24 -13.59
N GLY A 105 -6.97 2.16 -14.74
CA GLY A 105 -6.88 3.25 -15.71
C GLY A 105 -6.11 4.47 -15.19
N ILE A 106 -5.02 4.26 -14.47
CA ILE A 106 -4.22 5.31 -13.86
C ILE A 106 -3.52 6.15 -14.92
N GLN A 107 -3.74 7.48 -14.91
CA GLN A 107 -3.20 8.42 -15.87
C GLN A 107 -2.23 9.45 -15.28
N GLY A 108 -2.12 9.51 -13.97
CA GLY A 108 -1.25 10.47 -13.28
C GLY A 108 -1.05 10.11 -11.82
N TYR A 109 -0.19 10.89 -11.17
CA TYR A 109 0.21 10.64 -9.78
C TYR A 109 0.15 11.94 -8.95
N PRO A 110 -0.23 11.86 -7.66
CA PRO A 110 -0.78 10.68 -7.02
C PRO A 110 -2.20 10.37 -7.50
N THR A 111 -2.55 9.10 -7.56
CA THR A 111 -3.95 8.66 -7.70
C THR A 111 -4.25 7.65 -6.60
N ILE A 112 -5.28 7.94 -5.83
CA ILE A 112 -5.74 7.10 -4.74
C ILE A 112 -6.98 6.36 -5.21
N VAL A 113 -6.94 5.04 -5.16
CA VAL A 113 -8.08 4.18 -5.51
C VAL A 113 -8.57 3.46 -4.26
N ILE A 114 -9.88 3.49 -4.03
CA ILE A 114 -10.52 2.75 -2.94
C ILE A 114 -11.20 1.54 -3.56
N THR A 115 -10.96 0.36 -2.98
CA THR A 115 -11.64 -0.87 -3.40
C THR A 115 -12.29 -1.57 -2.22
N SER A 116 -13.24 -2.45 -2.53
CA SER A 116 -13.68 -3.47 -1.57
C SER A 116 -12.54 -4.49 -1.33
N PHE A 117 -12.68 -5.34 -0.34
CA PHE A 117 -11.72 -6.44 -0.11
C PHE A 117 -11.66 -7.44 -1.30
N SER A 118 -12.69 -7.49 -2.13
CA SER A 118 -12.71 -8.32 -3.34
C SER A 118 -12.07 -7.65 -4.58
N GLY A 119 -11.64 -6.38 -4.45
CA GLY A 119 -10.98 -5.64 -5.53
C GLY A 119 -11.91 -4.82 -6.42
N THR A 120 -13.18 -4.68 -6.07
CA THR A 120 -14.11 -3.80 -6.79
C THR A 120 -13.84 -2.34 -6.44
N LYS A 121 -13.59 -1.50 -7.46
CA LYS A 121 -13.38 -0.06 -7.27
C LYS A 121 -14.63 0.58 -6.69
N LYS A 122 -14.45 1.36 -5.62
CA LYS A 122 -15.49 2.14 -4.95
C LYS A 122 -15.35 3.63 -5.20
N GLY A 123 -14.13 4.12 -5.28
CA GLY A 123 -13.88 5.53 -5.49
C GLY A 123 -12.44 5.81 -5.90
N GLU A 124 -12.20 7.06 -6.23
CA GLU A 124 -10.90 7.57 -6.64
C GLU A 124 -10.76 9.04 -6.25
N LEU A 125 -9.56 9.42 -5.83
CA LEU A 125 -9.21 10.82 -5.59
C LEU A 125 -7.71 11.04 -5.84
N GLY A 126 -7.35 12.31 -6.03
CA GLY A 126 -5.95 12.73 -6.14
C GLY A 126 -5.47 13.42 -4.86
N TYR A 127 -4.56 14.37 -5.02
CA TYR A 127 -4.14 15.24 -3.92
C TYR A 127 -5.32 16.10 -3.43
N VAL A 128 -5.45 16.20 -2.12
CA VAL A 128 -6.44 17.06 -1.45
C VAL A 128 -5.69 17.97 -0.48
N GLU A 129 -5.88 19.27 -0.63
CA GLU A 129 -5.33 20.27 0.27
C GLU A 129 -6.08 20.29 1.61
N GLY A 130 -5.36 20.56 2.70
CA GLY A 130 -5.95 20.75 4.02
C GLY A 130 -5.63 19.64 5.04
N GLY A 131 -4.68 18.77 4.74
CA GLY A 131 -4.17 17.78 5.67
C GLY A 131 -5.10 16.57 5.89
N PRO A 132 -4.89 15.80 6.98
CA PRO A 132 -5.58 14.53 7.22
C PRO A 132 -7.09 14.67 7.29
N GLU A 133 -7.62 15.66 7.99
CA GLU A 133 -9.06 15.86 8.15
C GLU A 133 -9.75 16.08 6.80
N ALA A 134 -9.21 16.97 5.96
CA ALA A 134 -9.73 17.25 4.63
C ALA A 134 -9.65 16.02 3.73
N PHE A 135 -8.55 15.30 3.78
CA PHE A 135 -8.35 14.07 3.00
C PHE A 135 -9.33 12.96 3.42
N ILE A 136 -9.49 12.71 4.71
CA ILE A 136 -10.46 11.73 5.24
C ILE A 136 -11.90 12.10 4.82
N LYS A 137 -12.25 13.36 4.88
CA LYS A 137 -13.56 13.85 4.44
C LYS A 137 -13.78 13.61 2.94
N ALA A 138 -12.78 13.88 2.11
CA ALA A 138 -12.84 13.61 0.68
C ALA A 138 -12.93 12.11 0.38
N LEU A 139 -12.16 11.30 1.11
CA LEU A 139 -12.17 9.84 1.02
C LEU A 139 -13.57 9.27 1.28
N LYS A 140 -14.23 9.72 2.34
CA LYS A 140 -15.59 9.28 2.70
C LYS A 140 -16.66 9.68 1.66
N LYS A 141 -16.41 10.73 0.89
CA LYS A 141 -17.32 11.14 -0.19
C LYS A 141 -17.09 10.35 -1.48
N ALA A 142 -15.86 9.93 -1.72
CA ALA A 142 -15.48 9.19 -2.92
C ALA A 142 -15.85 7.69 -2.86
N ASP A 143 -16.20 7.20 -1.69
CA ASP A 143 -16.44 5.78 -1.37
C ASP A 143 -17.91 5.33 -1.62
#